data_cd256f42314cc461f0b3e99f98b5c022
#
_entry.id   cd256f42314cc461f0b3e99f98b5c022
#
_cell.length_a   1.000
_cell.length_b   1.000
_cell.length_c   1.000
_cell.angle_alpha   90.00
_cell.angle_beta   90.00
_cell.angle_gamma   90.00
#
_symmetry.space_group_name_H-M   'P 1'
#
loop_
_entity.id
_entity.type
_entity.pdbx_description
1 polymer ?
#
loop_
_entity_poly.entity_id
_entity_poly.type
_entity_poly.pdbx_seq_one_letter_code
_entity_poly.pdbx_strand_id
1 'polypeptide(L)'
;QINKRDIVFEWSNRLIYNVENDNAIARMYFPYIPKNINEFETRIKKKVFLSILLPIALRGNELVLEERKLMKAAFFSNNIYQIENLAKKYKVKNFKKTNFSNLSTSNLIRIKEELLIKINKIPITMILAQSIIESGWGSSRFAQQGNALSGEWTWNTKVGIKPKGNLDANFAVKNFKNLLESMNSYILNLNSHPAYAEMRKFRAFKYKMGKKITGYDTANFLNKYAEIGFEYVTKIENMI
;
A
#
# COMPACT_ATOMS: atom_id res chain seq x y z
N GLN A 1 -8.38 -31.93 14.81
CA GLN A 1 -8.34 -30.86 13.78
C GLN A 1 -8.18 -29.53 14.50
N ILE A 2 -7.06 -28.83 14.26
CA ILE A 2 -6.85 -27.49 14.80
C ILE A 2 -7.87 -26.56 14.12
N ASN A 3 -8.70 -25.89 14.92
CA ASN A 3 -9.70 -24.96 14.40
C ASN A 3 -8.97 -23.75 13.80
N LYS A 4 -9.33 -23.32 12.59
CA LYS A 4 -8.77 -22.12 11.92
C LYS A 4 -8.86 -20.86 12.79
N ARG A 5 -9.86 -20.78 13.66
CA ARG A 5 -10.04 -19.68 14.62
C ARG A 5 -8.90 -19.67 15.65
N ASP A 6 -8.52 -20.82 16.16
CA ASP A 6 -7.47 -20.94 17.18
C ASP A 6 -6.11 -20.54 16.63
N ILE A 7 -5.81 -20.93 15.37
CA ILE A 7 -4.56 -20.54 14.69
C ILE A 7 -4.43 -19.00 14.60
N VAL A 8 -5.50 -18.31 14.21
CA VAL A 8 -5.49 -16.84 14.08
C VAL A 8 -5.34 -16.15 15.43
N PHE A 9 -5.95 -16.69 16.49
CA PHE A 9 -5.81 -16.16 17.84
C PHE A 9 -4.40 -16.36 18.39
N GLU A 10 -3.86 -17.54 18.26
CA GLU A 10 -2.51 -17.89 18.69
C GLU A 10 -1.46 -17.02 17.99
N TRP A 11 -1.61 -16.89 16.67
CA TRP A 11 -0.82 -15.97 15.87
C TRP A 11 -0.91 -14.52 16.37
N SER A 12 -2.13 -14.02 16.63
CA SER A 12 -2.34 -12.65 17.09
C SER A 12 -1.68 -12.36 18.43
N ASN A 13 -1.77 -13.31 19.36
CA ASN A 13 -1.12 -13.20 20.67
C ASN A 13 0.39 -13.15 20.54
N ARG A 14 0.97 -14.07 19.73
CA ARG A 14 2.41 -14.14 19.50
C ARG A 14 2.95 -12.89 18.79
N LEU A 15 2.23 -12.39 17.80
CA LEU A 15 2.67 -11.19 17.07
C LEU A 15 2.68 -9.97 17.97
N ILE A 16 1.64 -9.76 18.77
CA ILE A 16 1.58 -8.61 19.69
C ILE A 16 2.68 -8.71 20.73
N TYR A 17 2.88 -9.88 21.33
CA TYR A 17 4.00 -10.12 22.24
C TYR A 17 5.34 -9.74 21.60
N ASN A 18 5.57 -10.15 20.35
CA ASN A 18 6.81 -9.81 19.65
C ASN A 18 6.96 -8.30 19.42
N VAL A 19 5.87 -7.59 19.07
CA VAL A 19 5.90 -6.14 18.89
C VAL A 19 6.18 -5.42 20.21
N GLU A 20 5.54 -5.83 21.31
CA GLU A 20 5.71 -5.23 22.63
C GLU A 20 7.11 -5.45 23.21
N ASN A 21 7.81 -6.49 22.78
CA ASN A 21 9.17 -6.83 23.24
C ASN A 21 10.26 -6.58 22.20
N ASP A 22 10.00 -5.79 21.16
CA ASP A 22 10.93 -5.49 20.07
C ASP A 22 11.53 -6.73 19.38
N ASN A 23 10.81 -7.86 19.42
CA ASN A 23 11.21 -9.10 18.78
C ASN A 23 10.92 -9.07 17.27
N ALA A 24 11.62 -9.92 16.52
CA ALA A 24 11.39 -10.09 15.08
C ALA A 24 9.97 -10.60 14.78
N ILE A 25 9.32 -9.99 13.80
CA ILE A 25 8.01 -10.41 13.29
C ILE A 25 8.23 -11.50 12.24
N ALA A 26 7.61 -12.67 12.45
CA ALA A 26 7.69 -13.76 11.49
C ALA A 26 7.03 -13.39 10.15
N ARG A 27 7.63 -13.83 9.04
CA ARG A 27 7.11 -13.63 7.68
C ARG A 27 5.98 -14.63 7.36
N MET A 28 4.88 -14.50 8.10
CA MET A 28 3.66 -15.28 7.88
C MET A 28 2.56 -14.35 7.38
N TYR A 29 1.96 -14.68 6.24
CA TYR A 29 0.99 -13.83 5.56
C TYR A 29 -0.33 -14.57 5.40
N PHE A 30 -1.38 -14.05 5.99
CA PHE A 30 -2.73 -14.54 5.77
C PHE A 30 -3.22 -14.06 4.39
N PRO A 31 -3.70 -14.94 3.52
CA PRO A 31 -4.16 -14.54 2.20
C PRO A 31 -5.50 -13.80 2.22
N TYR A 32 -6.31 -14.02 3.27
CA TYR A 32 -7.66 -13.48 3.41
C TYR A 32 -7.94 -13.05 4.84
N ILE A 33 -8.89 -12.11 5.01
CA ILE A 33 -9.46 -11.79 6.32
C ILE A 33 -10.39 -12.94 6.72
N PRO A 34 -10.39 -13.38 8.00
CA PRO A 34 -11.34 -14.39 8.48
C PRO A 34 -12.79 -13.98 8.22
N LYS A 35 -13.61 -14.85 7.62
CA LYS A 35 -15.02 -14.55 7.28
C LYS A 35 -15.85 -14.19 8.51
N ASN A 36 -15.53 -14.78 9.64
CA ASN A 36 -16.19 -14.55 10.91
C ASN A 36 -15.60 -13.42 11.76
N ILE A 37 -14.80 -12.53 11.17
CA ILE A 37 -14.17 -11.41 11.90
C ILE A 37 -15.21 -10.50 12.59
N ASN A 38 -16.41 -10.43 12.05
CA ASN A 38 -17.51 -9.65 12.59
C ASN A 38 -18.18 -10.27 13.82
N GLU A 39 -17.94 -11.56 14.08
CA GLU A 39 -18.43 -12.28 15.26
C GLU A 39 -17.51 -12.11 16.46
N PHE A 40 -16.33 -11.56 16.26
CA PHE A 40 -15.39 -11.31 17.34
C PHE A 40 -15.79 -10.07 18.15
N GLU A 41 -15.59 -10.14 19.46
CA GLU A 41 -15.66 -8.97 20.32
C GLU A 41 -14.71 -7.88 19.79
N THR A 42 -15.10 -6.61 19.92
CA THR A 42 -14.44 -5.47 19.25
C THR A 42 -12.92 -5.41 19.50
N ARG A 43 -12.48 -5.64 20.72
CA ARG A 43 -11.05 -5.62 21.08
C ARG A 43 -10.29 -6.75 20.37
N ILE A 44 -10.87 -7.94 20.34
CA ILE A 44 -10.29 -9.12 19.70
C ILE A 44 -10.22 -8.91 18.18
N LYS A 45 -11.32 -8.43 17.58
CA LYS A 45 -11.38 -8.09 16.16
C LYS A 45 -10.26 -7.15 15.74
N LYS A 46 -10.05 -6.05 16.46
CA LYS A 46 -8.98 -5.09 16.20
C LYS A 46 -7.60 -5.75 16.28
N LYS A 47 -7.37 -6.55 17.33
CA LYS A 47 -6.14 -7.30 17.53
C LYS A 47 -5.85 -8.26 16.38
N VAL A 48 -6.83 -9.08 15.99
CA VAL A 48 -6.73 -10.03 14.88
C VAL A 48 -6.44 -9.30 13.57
N PHE A 49 -7.19 -8.23 13.27
CA PHE A 49 -7.00 -7.49 12.03
C PHE A 49 -5.60 -6.88 11.92
N LEU A 50 -5.12 -6.22 12.98
CA LEU A 50 -3.75 -5.67 13.01
C LEU A 50 -2.69 -6.76 12.85
N SER A 51 -2.89 -7.92 13.46
CA SER A 51 -1.94 -9.05 13.37
C SER A 51 -1.86 -9.66 11.96
N ILE A 52 -2.93 -9.55 11.19
CA ILE A 52 -2.94 -9.94 9.77
C ILE A 52 -2.27 -8.85 8.92
N LEU A 53 -2.59 -7.59 9.20
CA LEU A 53 -2.22 -6.47 8.34
C LEU A 53 -0.75 -6.07 8.47
N LEU A 54 -0.18 -6.05 9.69
CA LEU A 54 1.18 -5.58 9.94
C LEU A 54 2.25 -6.36 9.15
N PRO A 55 2.29 -7.70 9.16
CA PRO A 55 3.28 -8.45 8.37
C PRO A 55 3.16 -8.19 6.87
N ILE A 56 1.93 -8.02 6.37
CA ILE A 56 1.65 -7.75 4.95
C ILE A 56 2.14 -6.34 4.58
N ALA A 57 1.93 -5.35 5.44
CA ALA A 57 2.42 -3.99 5.23
C ALA A 57 3.95 -3.92 5.23
N LEU A 58 4.60 -4.63 6.16
CA LEU A 58 6.05 -4.77 6.19
C LEU A 58 6.58 -5.42 4.91
N ARG A 59 5.94 -6.54 4.47
CA ARG A 59 6.33 -7.23 3.24
C ARG A 59 6.15 -6.36 2.00
N GLY A 60 5.06 -5.60 1.92
CA GLY A 60 4.84 -4.65 0.83
C GLY A 60 5.98 -3.63 0.71
N ASN A 61 6.42 -3.08 1.83
CA ASN A 61 7.57 -2.17 1.87
C ASN A 61 8.90 -2.86 1.54
N GLU A 62 9.12 -4.11 1.95
CA GLU A 62 10.29 -4.90 1.55
C GLU A 62 10.35 -5.07 0.02
N LEU A 63 9.23 -5.45 -0.61
CA LEU A 63 9.13 -5.61 -2.06
C LEU A 63 9.46 -4.30 -2.80
N VAL A 64 9.01 -3.15 -2.30
CA VAL A 64 9.40 -1.85 -2.85
C VAL A 64 10.90 -1.60 -2.72
N LEU A 65 11.53 -1.99 -1.61
CA LEU A 65 12.98 -1.84 -1.45
C LEU A 65 13.78 -2.79 -2.34
N GLU A 66 13.29 -4.02 -2.53
CA GLU A 66 13.86 -4.97 -3.50
C GLU A 66 13.81 -4.37 -4.91
N GLU A 67 12.65 -3.82 -5.30
CA GLU A 67 12.49 -3.16 -6.60
C GLU A 67 13.36 -1.89 -6.73
N ARG A 68 13.56 -1.14 -5.64
CA ARG A 68 14.52 -0.02 -5.62
C ARG A 68 15.96 -0.47 -5.86
N LYS A 69 16.37 -1.63 -5.34
CA LYS A 69 17.68 -2.22 -5.62
C LYS A 69 17.80 -2.61 -7.09
N LEU A 70 16.78 -3.28 -7.63
CA LEU A 70 16.73 -3.64 -9.05
C LEU A 70 16.78 -2.40 -9.96
N MET A 71 16.07 -1.33 -9.60
CA MET A 71 16.13 -0.06 -10.33
C MET A 71 17.57 0.49 -10.36
N LYS A 72 18.25 0.54 -9.21
CA LYS A 72 19.65 1.04 -9.17
C LYS A 72 20.57 0.18 -10.02
N ALA A 73 20.43 -1.16 -9.97
CA ALA A 73 21.21 -2.08 -10.79
C ALA A 73 20.94 -1.88 -12.29
N ALA A 74 19.68 -1.66 -12.70
CA ALA A 74 19.31 -1.40 -14.08
C ALA A 74 19.98 -0.12 -14.65
N PHE A 75 20.06 0.94 -13.84
CA PHE A 75 20.78 2.16 -14.24
C PHE A 75 22.30 1.96 -14.25
N PHE A 76 22.84 1.14 -13.37
CA PHE A 76 24.27 0.84 -13.35
C PHE A 76 24.69 0.02 -14.59
N SER A 77 23.89 -0.97 -14.97
CA SER A 77 24.15 -1.84 -16.13
C SER A 77 23.59 -1.28 -17.46
N ASN A 78 23.02 -0.09 -17.44
CA ASN A 78 22.35 0.52 -18.60
C ASN A 78 21.28 -0.40 -19.24
N ASN A 79 20.54 -1.15 -18.40
CA ASN A 79 19.45 -2.04 -18.85
C ASN A 79 18.19 -1.21 -19.18
N ILE A 80 18.13 -0.71 -20.41
CA ILE A 80 17.04 0.16 -20.91
C ILE A 80 15.68 -0.50 -20.80
N TYR A 81 15.55 -1.79 -21.12
CA TYR A 81 14.30 -2.54 -21.02
C TYR A 81 13.73 -2.52 -19.58
N GLN A 82 14.58 -2.75 -18.59
CA GLN A 82 14.15 -2.73 -17.20
C GLN A 82 13.83 -1.32 -16.71
N ILE A 83 14.59 -0.31 -17.16
CA ILE A 83 14.31 1.10 -16.87
C ILE A 83 12.95 1.51 -17.44
N GLU A 84 12.64 1.13 -18.67
CA GLU A 84 11.36 1.40 -19.33
C GLU A 84 10.18 0.77 -18.56
N ASN A 85 10.30 -0.50 -18.18
CA ASN A 85 9.27 -1.20 -17.42
C ASN A 85 8.98 -0.52 -16.07
N LEU A 86 10.03 -0.10 -15.36
CA LEU A 86 9.88 0.65 -14.11
C LEU A 86 9.29 2.04 -14.33
N ALA A 87 9.72 2.76 -15.36
CA ALA A 87 9.20 4.06 -15.71
C ALA A 87 7.69 4.00 -16.05
N LYS A 88 7.28 2.95 -16.76
CA LYS A 88 5.86 2.65 -17.05
C LYS A 88 5.08 2.34 -15.78
N LYS A 89 5.56 1.38 -14.98
CA LYS A 89 4.93 0.94 -13.73
C LYS A 89 4.71 2.10 -12.76
N TYR A 90 5.72 2.93 -12.57
CA TYR A 90 5.68 4.06 -11.66
C TYR A 90 5.16 5.37 -12.28
N LYS A 91 4.62 5.30 -13.51
CA LYS A 91 4.01 6.45 -14.21
C LYS A 91 4.95 7.66 -14.22
N VAL A 92 6.18 7.47 -14.70
CA VAL A 92 7.16 8.56 -14.86
C VAL A 92 6.59 9.63 -15.80
N LYS A 93 6.80 10.91 -15.46
CA LYS A 93 6.29 12.04 -16.24
C LYS A 93 6.80 11.97 -17.69
N ASN A 94 5.91 12.25 -18.62
CA ASN A 94 6.17 12.20 -20.06
C ASN A 94 6.60 10.81 -20.59
N PHE A 95 6.31 9.71 -19.85
CA PHE A 95 6.65 8.36 -20.28
C PHE A 95 6.27 8.08 -21.75
N LYS A 96 5.01 8.38 -22.14
CA LYS A 96 4.49 8.13 -23.49
C LYS A 96 5.20 8.93 -24.60
N LYS A 97 5.89 10.02 -24.23
CA LYS A 97 6.64 10.88 -25.17
C LYS A 97 8.14 10.57 -25.17
N THR A 98 8.58 9.63 -24.31
CA THR A 98 9.99 9.28 -24.16
C THR A 98 10.33 8.15 -25.14
N ASN A 99 11.32 8.41 -26.00
CA ASN A 99 11.88 7.36 -26.86
C ASN A 99 12.94 6.57 -26.09
N PHE A 100 12.58 5.36 -25.65
CA PHE A 100 13.47 4.48 -24.89
C PHE A 100 14.53 3.80 -25.75
N SER A 101 14.32 3.67 -27.08
CA SER A 101 15.33 3.13 -28.01
C SER A 101 16.48 4.11 -28.26
N ASN A 102 16.26 5.42 -28.01
CA ASN A 102 17.26 6.47 -28.17
C ASN A 102 17.15 7.48 -27.03
N LEU A 103 17.56 7.05 -25.82
CA LEU A 103 17.54 7.89 -24.64
C LEU A 103 18.77 8.81 -24.60
N SER A 104 18.52 10.12 -24.55
CA SER A 104 19.56 11.07 -24.22
C SER A 104 20.00 10.93 -22.75
N THR A 105 21.23 11.28 -22.45
CA THR A 105 21.77 11.29 -21.08
C THR A 105 20.90 12.11 -20.12
N SER A 106 20.40 13.27 -20.58
CA SER A 106 19.52 14.13 -19.80
C SER A 106 18.18 13.45 -19.44
N ASN A 107 17.58 12.71 -20.40
CA ASN A 107 16.37 11.93 -20.13
C ASN A 107 16.64 10.78 -19.17
N LEU A 108 17.78 10.10 -19.28
CA LEU A 108 18.15 9.02 -18.37
C LEU A 108 18.31 9.52 -16.93
N ILE A 109 18.99 10.66 -16.74
CA ILE A 109 19.14 11.31 -15.44
C ILE A 109 17.78 11.68 -14.87
N ARG A 110 16.93 12.35 -15.62
CA ARG A 110 15.57 12.75 -15.20
C ARG A 110 14.73 11.56 -14.76
N ILE A 111 14.73 10.47 -15.53
CA ILE A 111 13.98 9.25 -15.20
C ILE A 111 14.51 8.62 -13.92
N LYS A 112 15.84 8.56 -13.75
CA LYS A 112 16.51 8.05 -12.55
C LYS A 112 16.09 8.82 -11.29
N GLU A 113 16.16 10.14 -11.35
CA GLU A 113 15.79 11.02 -10.23
C GLU A 113 14.31 10.85 -9.85
N GLU A 114 13.42 10.80 -10.84
CA GLU A 114 12.00 10.60 -10.58
C GLU A 114 11.71 9.22 -9.97
N LEU A 115 12.34 8.16 -10.47
CA LEU A 115 12.19 6.81 -9.91
C LEU A 115 12.78 6.71 -8.50
N LEU A 116 13.88 7.40 -8.20
CA LEU A 116 14.44 7.47 -6.85
C LEU A 116 13.48 8.11 -5.83
N ILE A 117 12.69 9.09 -6.25
CA ILE A 117 11.64 9.72 -5.44
C ILE A 117 10.43 8.79 -5.28
N LYS A 118 10.04 8.09 -6.36
CA LYS A 118 8.83 7.25 -6.40
C LYS A 118 9.02 5.91 -5.68
N ILE A 119 10.08 5.17 -5.97
CA ILE A 119 10.29 3.82 -5.44
C ILE A 119 10.87 3.88 -4.03
N ASN A 120 10.01 4.03 -3.01
CA ASN A 120 10.45 4.06 -1.62
C ASN A 120 9.32 3.62 -0.67
N LYS A 121 9.69 3.29 0.57
CA LYS A 121 8.76 2.84 1.62
C LYS A 121 7.69 3.89 1.91
N ILE A 122 6.53 3.41 2.32
CA ILE A 122 5.45 4.20 2.93
C ILE A 122 5.51 3.97 4.44
N PRO A 123 5.29 4.99 5.29
CA PRO A 123 5.24 4.80 6.74
C PRO A 123 4.21 3.75 7.13
N ILE A 124 4.62 2.79 7.97
CA ILE A 124 3.75 1.64 8.35
C ILE A 124 2.49 2.13 9.05
N THR A 125 2.60 3.08 9.98
CA THR A 125 1.43 3.60 10.71
C THR A 125 0.41 4.25 9.77
N MET A 126 0.83 4.93 8.69
CA MET A 126 -0.07 5.44 7.68
C MET A 126 -0.77 4.31 6.90
N ILE A 127 -0.02 3.26 6.51
CA ILE A 127 -0.60 2.09 5.82
C ILE A 127 -1.67 1.44 6.70
N LEU A 128 -1.35 1.22 7.98
CA LEU A 128 -2.27 0.59 8.92
C LEU A 128 -3.52 1.45 9.12
N ALA A 129 -3.36 2.75 9.40
CA ALA A 129 -4.47 3.68 9.64
C ALA A 129 -5.43 3.76 8.44
N GLN A 130 -4.92 3.93 7.22
CA GLN A 130 -5.75 3.94 6.02
C GLN A 130 -6.47 2.60 5.81
N SER A 131 -5.76 1.48 5.89
CA SER A 131 -6.36 0.17 5.70
C SER A 131 -7.45 -0.14 6.74
N ILE A 132 -7.28 0.32 7.97
CA ILE A 132 -8.29 0.21 9.04
C ILE A 132 -9.56 0.99 8.68
N ILE A 133 -9.40 2.26 8.29
CA ILE A 133 -10.53 3.16 7.97
C ILE A 133 -11.26 2.66 6.73
N GLU A 134 -10.54 2.37 5.65
CA GLU A 134 -11.13 1.96 4.37
C GLU A 134 -11.83 0.59 4.44
N SER A 135 -11.28 -0.36 5.21
CA SER A 135 -11.85 -1.70 5.35
C SER A 135 -12.83 -1.85 6.50
N GLY A 136 -12.96 -0.83 7.38
CA GLY A 136 -13.74 -0.93 8.61
C GLY A 136 -13.24 -2.06 9.51
N TRP A 137 -11.93 -2.12 9.79
CA TRP A 137 -11.29 -3.21 10.51
C TRP A 137 -11.51 -4.58 9.84
N GLY A 138 -11.49 -4.60 8.52
CA GLY A 138 -11.70 -5.80 7.73
C GLY A 138 -13.16 -6.26 7.63
N SER A 139 -14.11 -5.48 8.13
CA SER A 139 -15.54 -5.82 8.15
C SER A 139 -16.25 -5.52 6.85
N SER A 140 -15.71 -4.63 6.03
CA SER A 140 -16.41 -4.18 4.82
C SER A 140 -16.59 -5.34 3.83
N ARG A 141 -17.68 -5.28 3.06
CA ARG A 141 -17.95 -6.25 2.00
C ARG A 141 -16.80 -6.33 0.99
N PHE A 142 -16.19 -5.20 0.65
CA PHE A 142 -15.09 -5.15 -0.30
C PHE A 142 -13.82 -5.83 0.25
N ALA A 143 -13.54 -5.67 1.55
CA ALA A 143 -12.44 -6.35 2.21
C ALA A 143 -12.68 -7.87 2.30
N GLN A 144 -13.90 -8.28 2.63
CA GLN A 144 -14.27 -9.70 2.80
C GLN A 144 -14.39 -10.48 1.48
N GLN A 145 -14.94 -9.87 0.45
CA GLN A 145 -15.22 -10.55 -0.82
C GLN A 145 -14.13 -10.31 -1.88
N GLY A 146 -13.43 -9.18 -1.79
CA GLY A 146 -12.45 -8.76 -2.78
C GLY A 146 -11.06 -8.49 -2.26
N ASN A 147 -10.77 -8.81 -1.00
CA ASN A 147 -9.49 -8.49 -0.36
C ASN A 147 -9.08 -7.02 -0.49
N ALA A 148 -10.04 -6.11 -0.70
CA ALA A 148 -9.78 -4.69 -0.94
C ALA A 148 -9.53 -3.96 0.38
N LEU A 149 -8.26 -3.63 0.66
CA LEU A 149 -7.84 -2.94 1.88
C LEU A 149 -7.91 -1.42 1.78
N SER A 150 -7.94 -0.86 0.56
CA SER A 150 -7.82 0.58 0.30
C SER A 150 -8.90 1.16 -0.61
N GLY A 151 -9.95 0.43 -0.91
CA GLY A 151 -11.07 0.93 -1.72
C GLY A 151 -10.71 1.42 -3.13
N GLU A 152 -9.65 0.92 -3.73
CA GLU A 152 -9.21 1.35 -5.07
C GLU A 152 -10.28 1.07 -6.14
N TRP A 153 -10.58 2.07 -6.95
CA TRP A 153 -11.56 1.95 -8.02
C TRP A 153 -10.96 1.42 -9.32
N THR A 154 -11.82 0.75 -10.10
CA THR A 154 -11.53 0.32 -11.47
C THR A 154 -12.73 0.60 -12.38
N TRP A 155 -12.43 1.01 -13.62
CA TRP A 155 -13.43 1.15 -14.68
C TRP A 155 -13.75 -0.20 -15.36
N ASN A 156 -12.95 -1.22 -15.09
CA ASN A 156 -13.25 -2.59 -15.53
C ASN A 156 -14.18 -3.27 -14.53
N THR A 157 -15.48 -3.07 -14.72
CA THR A 157 -16.52 -3.60 -13.82
C THR A 157 -16.64 -5.12 -13.84
N LYS A 158 -16.02 -5.81 -14.83
CA LYS A 158 -16.02 -7.28 -14.91
C LYS A 158 -15.13 -7.95 -13.86
N VAL A 159 -14.09 -7.23 -13.40
CA VAL A 159 -13.09 -7.75 -12.43
C VAL A 159 -13.17 -7.09 -11.07
N GLY A 160 -14.17 -6.24 -10.84
CA GLY A 160 -14.37 -5.53 -9.57
C GLY A 160 -15.68 -5.88 -8.89
N ILE A 161 -15.84 -5.38 -7.66
CA ILE A 161 -17.07 -5.50 -6.89
C ILE A 161 -17.85 -4.20 -6.99
N LYS A 162 -19.04 -4.24 -7.58
CA LYS A 162 -19.92 -3.06 -7.70
C LYS A 162 -20.46 -2.62 -6.32
N PRO A 163 -20.68 -1.32 -6.10
CA PRO A 163 -21.36 -0.82 -4.90
C PRO A 163 -22.78 -1.38 -4.78
N LYS A 164 -23.22 -1.68 -3.55
CA LYS A 164 -24.63 -2.01 -3.31
C LYS A 164 -25.49 -0.77 -3.59
N GLY A 165 -26.60 -0.95 -4.28
CA GLY A 165 -27.53 0.14 -4.61
C GLY A 165 -27.20 0.91 -5.90
N ASN A 166 -26.08 0.61 -6.57
CA ASN A 166 -25.78 1.16 -7.89
C ASN A 166 -25.14 0.05 -8.77
N LEU A 167 -25.99 -0.90 -9.18
CA LEU A 167 -25.56 -2.02 -10.04
C LEU A 167 -25.22 -1.57 -11.47
N ASP A 168 -25.73 -0.42 -11.89
CA ASP A 168 -25.46 0.18 -13.21
C ASP A 168 -24.20 1.06 -13.20
N ALA A 169 -23.52 1.17 -12.06
CA ALA A 169 -22.28 1.92 -11.99
C ALA A 169 -21.27 1.45 -13.04
N ASN A 170 -20.68 2.39 -13.76
CA ASN A 170 -19.61 2.15 -14.72
C ASN A 170 -18.23 1.99 -14.05
N PHE A 171 -18.19 1.92 -12.73
CA PHE A 171 -17.01 1.68 -11.91
C PHE A 171 -17.26 0.58 -10.88
N ALA A 172 -16.20 0.01 -10.35
CA ALA A 172 -16.22 -0.99 -9.29
C ALA A 172 -15.01 -0.83 -8.37
N VAL A 173 -15.07 -1.39 -7.17
CA VAL A 173 -13.88 -1.53 -6.32
C VAL A 173 -13.08 -2.72 -6.82
N LYS A 174 -11.76 -2.55 -6.95
CA LYS A 174 -10.84 -3.61 -7.39
C LYS A 174 -10.97 -4.85 -6.50
N ASN A 175 -10.88 -6.01 -7.12
CA ASN A 175 -10.79 -7.31 -6.47
C ASN A 175 -9.36 -7.84 -6.61
N PHE A 176 -8.82 -8.43 -5.55
CA PHE A 176 -7.46 -8.95 -5.47
C PHE A 176 -7.45 -10.43 -5.10
N LYS A 177 -6.46 -11.18 -5.60
CA LYS A 177 -6.33 -12.62 -5.29
C LYS A 177 -6.08 -12.87 -3.81
N ASN A 178 -5.37 -11.95 -3.15
CA ASN A 178 -5.05 -12.03 -1.73
C ASN A 178 -4.75 -10.63 -1.16
N LEU A 179 -4.61 -10.55 0.15
CA LEU A 179 -4.34 -9.28 0.86
C LEU A 179 -2.98 -8.66 0.51
N LEU A 180 -1.95 -9.46 0.21
CA LEU A 180 -0.64 -8.93 -0.19
C LEU A 180 -0.69 -8.25 -1.56
N GLU A 181 -1.46 -8.79 -2.50
CA GLU A 181 -1.67 -8.15 -3.82
C GLU A 181 -2.40 -6.79 -3.65
N SER A 182 -3.42 -6.73 -2.81
CA SER A 182 -4.10 -5.48 -2.46
C SER A 182 -3.15 -4.46 -1.84
N MET A 183 -2.32 -4.89 -0.88
CA MET A 183 -1.33 -4.04 -0.24
C MET A 183 -0.31 -3.50 -1.24
N ASN A 184 0.20 -4.34 -2.15
CA ASN A 184 1.15 -3.93 -3.18
C ASN A 184 0.52 -2.92 -4.16
N SER A 185 -0.74 -3.11 -4.54
CA SER A 185 -1.49 -2.15 -5.37
C SER A 185 -1.62 -0.80 -4.67
N TYR A 186 -2.00 -0.80 -3.40
CA TYR A 186 -2.12 0.41 -2.59
C TYR A 186 -0.78 1.16 -2.45
N ILE A 187 0.30 0.47 -2.08
CA ILE A 187 1.63 1.08 -1.97
C ILE A 187 2.11 1.63 -3.32
N LEU A 188 1.86 0.91 -4.41
CA LEU A 188 2.17 1.38 -5.76
C LEU A 188 1.35 2.63 -6.12
N ASN A 189 0.09 2.71 -5.74
CA ASN A 189 -0.75 3.89 -5.96
C ASN A 189 -0.14 5.12 -5.28
N LEU A 190 0.21 5.05 -3.99
CA LEU A 190 0.86 6.14 -3.27
C LEU A 190 2.22 6.52 -3.88
N ASN A 191 2.94 5.55 -4.41
CA ASN A 191 4.25 5.72 -5.02
C ASN A 191 4.22 6.22 -6.48
N SER A 192 3.09 6.11 -7.18
CA SER A 192 3.01 6.42 -8.61
C SER A 192 2.01 7.51 -8.98
N HIS A 193 0.85 7.58 -8.29
CA HIS A 193 -0.25 8.46 -8.68
C HIS A 193 0.11 9.94 -8.50
N PRO A 194 -0.24 10.82 -9.46
CA PRO A 194 0.10 12.25 -9.41
C PRO A 194 -0.38 12.98 -8.16
N ALA A 195 -1.55 12.63 -7.62
CA ALA A 195 -2.11 13.25 -6.42
C ALA A 195 -1.15 13.23 -5.20
N TYR A 196 -0.25 12.23 -5.12
CA TYR A 196 0.69 12.06 -4.00
C TYR A 196 2.11 12.54 -4.33
N ALA A 197 2.27 13.37 -5.37
CA ALA A 197 3.59 13.86 -5.79
C ALA A 197 4.28 14.65 -4.67
N GLU A 198 3.54 15.51 -3.98
CA GLU A 198 4.08 16.33 -2.89
C GLU A 198 4.48 15.49 -1.67
N MET A 199 3.69 14.48 -1.31
CA MET A 199 4.07 13.52 -0.27
C MET A 199 5.41 12.84 -0.60
N ARG A 200 5.61 12.41 -1.85
CA ARG A 200 6.85 11.76 -2.27
C ARG A 200 8.05 12.70 -2.24
N LYS A 201 7.88 13.97 -2.65
CA LYS A 201 8.93 15.00 -2.56
C LYS A 201 9.31 15.27 -1.10
N PHE A 202 8.31 15.44 -0.24
CA PHE A 202 8.51 15.64 1.19
C PHE A 202 9.25 14.45 1.82
N ARG A 203 8.84 13.22 1.50
CA ARG A 203 9.52 12.00 1.92
C ARG A 203 10.98 11.97 1.47
N ALA A 204 11.24 12.30 0.21
CA ALA A 204 12.61 12.35 -0.33
C ALA A 204 13.46 13.42 0.38
N PHE A 205 12.89 14.58 0.66
CA PHE A 205 13.55 15.64 1.42
C PHE A 205 13.92 15.18 2.85
N LYS A 206 12.97 14.59 3.59
CA LYS A 206 13.22 14.06 4.94
C LYS A 206 14.38 13.03 4.94
N TYR A 207 14.38 12.10 3.97
CA TYR A 207 15.47 11.12 3.85
C TYR A 207 16.82 11.75 3.51
N LYS A 208 16.85 12.78 2.64
CA LYS A 208 18.07 13.52 2.34
C LYS A 208 18.66 14.21 3.58
N MET A 209 17.79 14.64 4.50
CA MET A 209 18.15 15.24 5.78
C MET A 209 18.50 14.21 6.87
N GLY A 210 18.52 12.90 6.55
CA GLY A 210 18.74 11.84 7.54
C GLY A 210 17.61 11.66 8.55
N LYS A 211 16.43 12.28 8.32
CA LYS A 211 15.29 12.23 9.25
C LYS A 211 14.38 11.05 8.94
N LYS A 212 13.88 10.41 10.01
CA LYS A 212 12.78 9.44 9.89
C LYS A 212 11.52 10.16 9.42
N ILE A 213 10.66 9.44 8.70
CA ILE A 213 9.35 9.89 8.28
C ILE A 213 8.29 9.02 8.95
N THR A 214 7.28 9.63 9.53
CA THR A 214 6.19 8.98 10.27
C THR A 214 4.87 9.02 9.48
N GLY A 215 3.85 8.31 9.96
CA GLY A 215 2.51 8.41 9.42
C GLY A 215 1.94 9.83 9.54
N TYR A 216 2.14 10.48 10.69
CA TYR A 216 1.75 11.88 10.89
C TYR A 216 2.37 12.83 9.86
N ASP A 217 3.67 12.68 9.58
CA ASP A 217 4.37 13.49 8.57
C ASP A 217 3.72 13.39 7.19
N THR A 218 3.03 12.29 6.90
CA THR A 218 2.45 12.00 5.58
C THR A 218 0.94 12.12 5.51
N ALA A 219 0.24 12.13 6.64
CA ALA A 219 -1.22 12.19 6.71
C ALA A 219 -1.80 13.41 5.99
N ASN A 220 -1.19 14.59 6.14
CA ASN A 220 -1.63 15.83 5.50
C ASN A 220 -1.67 15.78 3.96
N PHE A 221 -0.90 14.89 3.34
CA PHE A 221 -0.91 14.71 1.89
C PHE A 221 -2.03 13.79 1.39
N LEU A 222 -2.87 13.28 2.29
CA LEU A 222 -4.01 12.44 1.96
C LEU A 222 -5.32 13.22 1.78
N ASN A 223 -5.28 14.55 1.87
CA ASN A 223 -6.46 15.41 1.69
C ASN A 223 -7.15 15.24 0.33
N LYS A 224 -6.45 14.68 -0.66
CA LYS A 224 -6.99 14.35 -2.00
C LYS A 224 -7.41 12.87 -2.14
N TYR A 225 -7.31 12.08 -1.06
CA TYR A 225 -7.65 10.66 -1.10
C TYR A 225 -9.16 10.45 -1.03
N ALA A 226 -9.85 11.20 -0.19
CA ALA A 226 -11.29 11.13 0.00
C ALA A 226 -11.95 12.49 -0.27
N GLU A 227 -13.23 12.48 -0.65
CA GLU A 227 -14.01 13.70 -0.92
C GLU A 227 -14.10 14.64 0.29
N ILE A 228 -14.06 14.07 1.51
CA ILE A 228 -14.11 14.84 2.77
C ILE A 228 -12.81 15.58 3.12
N GLY A 229 -11.77 15.45 2.27
CA GLY A 229 -10.55 16.28 2.36
C GLY A 229 -9.85 16.22 3.72
N PHE A 230 -9.76 17.36 4.42
CA PHE A 230 -9.05 17.47 5.70
C PHE A 230 -9.72 16.70 6.85
N GLU A 231 -11.02 16.47 6.82
CA GLU A 231 -11.68 15.58 7.79
C GLU A 231 -11.14 14.15 7.72
N TYR A 232 -10.80 13.69 6.50
CA TYR A 232 -10.14 12.40 6.31
C TYR A 232 -8.74 12.38 6.94
N VAL A 233 -7.96 13.46 6.77
CA VAL A 233 -6.65 13.61 7.40
C VAL A 233 -6.75 13.47 8.91
N THR A 234 -7.69 14.19 9.54
CA THR A 234 -7.94 14.11 11.00
C THR A 234 -8.31 12.69 11.44
N LYS A 235 -9.12 11.96 10.66
CA LYS A 235 -9.44 10.55 10.94
C LYS A 235 -8.18 9.67 10.91
N ILE A 236 -7.30 9.88 9.94
CA ILE A 236 -6.02 9.17 9.84
C ILE A 236 -5.12 9.48 11.04
N GLU A 237 -4.96 10.75 11.39
CA GLU A 237 -4.13 11.20 12.51
C GLU A 237 -4.61 10.62 13.85
N ASN A 238 -5.93 10.56 14.06
CA ASN A 238 -6.52 9.96 15.26
C ASN A 238 -6.37 8.43 15.30
N MET A 239 -6.07 7.79 14.17
CA MET A 239 -5.87 6.35 14.08
C MET A 239 -4.39 5.95 14.23
N ILE A 240 -3.45 6.86 13.98
CA ILE A 240 -2.00 6.65 14.14
C ILE A 240 -1.58 6.67 15.60
#